data_a5bc3ccad5ae0b78937850c216d2ae46
#
_entry.id   a5bc3ccad5ae0b78937850c216d2ae46
#
_cell.length_a   1.000
_cell.length_b   1.000
_cell.length_c   1.000
_cell.angle_alpha   90.00
_cell.angle_beta   90.00
_cell.angle_gamma   90.00
#
_symmetry.space_group_name_H-M   'P 1'
#
loop_
_entity.id
_entity.type
_entity.pdbx_description
1 polymer ?
#
loop_
_entity_poly.entity_id
_entity_poly.type
_entity_poly.pdbx_seq_one_letter_code
_entity_poly.pdbx_strand_id
1 'polypeptide(L)'
;TQTIAQIAEDFGSINGLVNNAGILRDGLTIKVKDGEMSKMSLAQWQSVIDVNLTGVFLCTREVAAKMIELQNTGAIINISSVSRAGNVGQANYSAAKAAVAADTVVWARELARYGIRVAGVAPGFIETEMVASMKPEALQRMAEVIPLKRLGKPEEIAHAIAFLLENEYFTGRILELDGGVRL
;
A
#
# COMPACT_ATOMS: atom_id res chain seq x y z
N THR A 1 6.95 -17.57 -5.25
CA THR A 1 6.73 -18.99 -4.85
C THR A 1 7.95 -19.57 -4.16
N GLN A 2 9.13 -19.57 -4.81
CA GLN A 2 10.33 -20.19 -4.24
C GLN A 2 10.75 -19.60 -2.87
N THR A 3 10.77 -18.26 -2.74
CA THR A 3 11.09 -17.56 -1.47
C THR A 3 10.09 -17.92 -0.37
N ILE A 4 8.78 -17.97 -0.67
CA ILE A 4 7.74 -18.30 0.33
C ILE A 4 7.87 -19.76 0.78
N ALA A 5 8.18 -20.68 -0.15
CA ALA A 5 8.44 -22.06 0.19
C ALA A 5 9.67 -22.19 1.11
N GLN A 6 10.76 -21.46 0.81
CA GLN A 6 11.97 -21.45 1.63
C GLN A 6 11.69 -20.91 3.05
N ILE A 7 10.94 -19.80 3.18
CA ILE A 7 10.56 -19.26 4.50
C ILE A 7 9.75 -20.30 5.29
N ALA A 8 8.81 -20.98 4.65
CA ALA A 8 8.02 -22.01 5.31
C ALA A 8 8.88 -23.20 5.76
N GLU A 9 9.89 -23.59 4.99
CA GLU A 9 10.85 -24.64 5.34
C GLU A 9 11.75 -24.21 6.50
N ASP A 10 12.28 -22.99 6.46
CA ASP A 10 13.23 -22.47 7.46
C ASP A 10 12.57 -22.22 8.82
N PHE A 11 11.33 -21.76 8.85
CA PHE A 11 10.62 -21.33 10.07
C PHE A 11 9.46 -22.23 10.49
N GLY A 12 9.04 -23.17 9.66
CA GLY A 12 7.93 -24.10 9.93
C GLY A 12 6.54 -23.46 9.87
N SER A 13 6.43 -22.14 9.82
CA SER A 13 5.15 -21.44 9.75
C SER A 13 5.25 -20.08 9.06
N ILE A 14 4.13 -19.62 8.52
CA ILE A 14 3.94 -18.25 8.06
C ILE A 14 2.61 -17.76 8.64
N ASN A 15 2.63 -16.68 9.43
CA ASN A 15 1.45 -16.14 10.11
C ASN A 15 1.19 -14.66 9.78
N GLY A 16 2.07 -14.03 8.99
CA GLY A 16 1.94 -12.63 8.62
C GLY A 16 2.52 -12.31 7.25
N LEU A 17 1.89 -11.38 6.55
CA LEU A 17 2.39 -10.76 5.34
C LEU A 17 2.12 -9.26 5.40
N VAL A 18 3.13 -8.45 5.11
CA VAL A 18 2.95 -7.01 4.90
C VAL A 18 3.33 -6.67 3.46
N ASN A 19 2.34 -6.36 2.64
CA ASN A 19 2.52 -5.91 1.27
C ASN A 19 2.88 -4.42 1.26
N ASN A 20 4.16 -4.12 1.55
CA ASN A 20 4.69 -2.76 1.66
C ASN A 20 5.39 -2.25 0.40
N ALA A 21 5.96 -3.14 -0.42
CA ALA A 21 6.69 -2.75 -1.61
C ALA A 21 5.84 -1.91 -2.57
N GLY A 22 6.42 -0.83 -3.06
CA GLY A 22 5.74 0.05 -4.00
C GLY A 22 6.68 1.03 -4.68
N ILE A 23 6.28 1.51 -5.84
CA ILE A 23 7.02 2.51 -6.60
C ILE A 23 6.10 3.64 -7.04
N LEU A 24 6.70 4.79 -7.30
CA LEU A 24 6.07 5.95 -7.93
C LEU A 24 6.64 6.16 -9.33
N ARG A 25 5.78 6.52 -10.28
CA ARG A 25 6.14 6.99 -11.62
C ARG A 25 5.13 8.07 -12.01
N ASP A 26 5.19 9.18 -11.24
CA ASP A 26 4.25 10.28 -11.35
C ASP A 26 4.36 11.00 -12.69
N GLY A 27 3.26 11.53 -13.17
CA GLY A 27 3.16 12.30 -14.38
C GLY A 27 1.70 12.58 -14.73
N LEU A 28 1.46 13.69 -15.41
CA LEU A 28 0.13 13.97 -15.94
C LEU A 28 -0.21 12.99 -17.07
N THR A 29 -1.46 12.54 -17.13
CA THR A 29 -1.94 11.69 -18.23
C THR A 29 -1.69 12.37 -19.58
N ILE A 30 -1.94 13.67 -19.65
CA ILE A 30 -1.60 14.54 -20.80
C ILE A 30 -0.99 15.81 -20.23
N LYS A 31 0.13 16.25 -20.81
CA LYS A 31 0.80 17.51 -20.48
C LYS A 31 1.06 18.28 -21.78
N VAL A 32 0.66 19.54 -21.80
CA VAL A 32 1.02 20.48 -22.88
C VAL A 32 2.00 21.51 -22.29
N LYS A 33 3.16 21.64 -22.91
CA LYS A 33 4.16 22.63 -22.56
C LYS A 33 4.75 23.21 -23.85
N ASP A 34 4.80 24.54 -23.96
CA ASP A 34 5.37 25.27 -25.09
C ASP A 34 4.77 24.83 -26.45
N GLY A 35 3.47 24.48 -26.46
CA GLY A 35 2.75 23.97 -27.65
C GLY A 35 2.96 22.48 -27.94
N GLU A 36 3.85 21.81 -27.24
CA GLU A 36 4.09 20.38 -27.39
C GLU A 36 3.26 19.56 -26.41
N MET A 37 2.64 18.48 -26.94
CA MET A 37 1.85 17.53 -26.15
C MET A 37 2.68 16.30 -25.82
N SER A 38 2.75 15.96 -24.52
CA SER A 38 3.28 14.70 -24.04
C SER A 38 2.19 13.90 -23.31
N LYS A 39 2.30 12.57 -23.34
CA LYS A 39 1.34 11.64 -22.75
C LYS A 39 2.08 10.69 -21.81
N MET A 40 1.45 10.30 -20.71
CA MET A 40 1.95 9.19 -19.91
C MET A 40 2.08 7.94 -20.77
N SER A 41 3.24 7.31 -20.80
CA SER A 41 3.44 6.11 -21.60
C SER A 41 2.78 4.89 -20.94
N LEU A 42 2.41 3.88 -21.75
CA LEU A 42 1.90 2.62 -21.23
C LEU A 42 2.96 1.92 -20.32
N ALA A 43 4.24 2.02 -20.65
CA ALA A 43 5.33 1.46 -19.83
C ALA A 43 5.40 2.13 -18.44
N GLN A 44 5.23 3.46 -18.38
CA GLN A 44 5.17 4.19 -17.11
C GLN A 44 3.97 3.78 -16.26
N TRP A 45 2.80 3.64 -16.87
CA TRP A 45 1.60 3.11 -16.24
C TRP A 45 1.81 1.68 -15.73
N GLN A 46 2.22 0.78 -16.63
CA GLN A 46 2.32 -0.65 -16.37
C GLN A 46 3.35 -0.96 -15.25
N SER A 47 4.48 -0.25 -15.25
CA SER A 47 5.49 -0.45 -14.19
C SER A 47 4.95 -0.23 -12.78
N VAL A 48 4.02 0.71 -12.59
CA VAL A 48 3.37 0.96 -11.30
C VAL A 48 2.32 -0.12 -11.00
N ILE A 49 1.53 -0.52 -11.99
CA ILE A 49 0.54 -1.59 -11.83
C ILE A 49 1.23 -2.91 -11.49
N ASP A 50 2.33 -3.24 -12.16
CA ASP A 50 3.04 -4.50 -11.94
C ASP A 50 3.55 -4.63 -10.50
N VAL A 51 4.13 -3.57 -9.94
CA VAL A 51 4.67 -3.61 -8.58
C VAL A 51 3.56 -3.41 -7.55
N ASN A 52 2.77 -2.33 -7.69
CA ASN A 52 1.88 -1.87 -6.61
C ASN A 52 0.53 -2.62 -6.55
N LEU A 53 0.18 -3.36 -7.60
CA LEU A 53 -1.07 -4.14 -7.65
C LEU A 53 -0.81 -5.61 -7.95
N THR A 54 -0.21 -5.94 -9.10
CA THR A 54 0.05 -7.33 -9.48
C THR A 54 0.96 -8.02 -8.47
N GLY A 55 2.00 -7.32 -8.00
CA GLY A 55 2.91 -7.83 -6.96
C GLY A 55 2.19 -8.12 -5.65
N VAL A 56 1.30 -7.23 -5.21
CA VAL A 56 0.47 -7.41 -4.01
C VAL A 56 -0.43 -8.65 -4.15
N PHE A 57 -1.11 -8.79 -5.30
CA PHE A 57 -1.92 -9.96 -5.60
C PHE A 57 -1.11 -11.26 -5.55
N LEU A 58 0.05 -11.30 -6.21
CA LEU A 58 0.90 -12.48 -6.26
C LEU A 58 1.39 -12.88 -4.86
N CYS A 59 1.89 -11.94 -4.06
CA CYS A 59 2.34 -12.21 -2.70
C CYS A 59 1.19 -12.70 -1.81
N THR A 60 0.03 -12.03 -1.87
CA THR A 60 -1.16 -12.43 -1.11
C THR A 60 -1.61 -13.83 -1.47
N ARG A 61 -1.72 -14.15 -2.77
CA ARG A 61 -2.13 -15.48 -3.26
C ARG A 61 -1.20 -16.58 -2.75
N GLU A 62 0.11 -16.40 -2.93
CA GLU A 62 1.09 -17.44 -2.59
C GLU A 62 1.22 -17.62 -1.06
N VAL A 63 1.20 -16.51 -0.29
CA VAL A 63 1.27 -16.59 1.16
C VAL A 63 -0.01 -17.19 1.75
N ALA A 64 -1.18 -16.75 1.29
CA ALA A 64 -2.45 -17.32 1.75
C ALA A 64 -2.55 -18.83 1.43
N ALA A 65 -2.14 -19.25 0.23
CA ALA A 65 -2.09 -20.65 -0.14
C ALA A 65 -1.17 -21.46 0.81
N LYS A 66 0.03 -20.91 1.13
CA LYS A 66 0.97 -21.58 2.04
C LYS A 66 0.46 -21.59 3.48
N MET A 67 -0.17 -20.51 3.98
CA MET A 67 -0.82 -20.52 5.30
C MET A 67 -1.90 -21.63 5.39
N ILE A 68 -2.74 -21.78 4.37
CA ILE A 68 -3.79 -22.80 4.32
C ILE A 68 -3.17 -24.21 4.30
N GLU A 69 -2.15 -24.43 3.47
CA GLU A 69 -1.42 -25.70 3.39
C GLU A 69 -0.83 -26.11 4.75
N LEU A 70 -0.24 -25.16 5.47
CA LEU A 70 0.36 -25.37 6.79
C LEU A 70 -0.65 -25.34 7.94
N GLN A 71 -1.94 -25.12 7.65
CA GLN A 71 -2.99 -24.91 8.66
C GLN A 71 -2.68 -23.75 9.63
N ASN A 72 -1.96 -22.73 9.15
CA ASN A 72 -1.66 -21.53 9.92
C ASN A 72 -2.79 -20.51 9.81
N THR A 73 -3.09 -19.87 10.93
CA THR A 73 -3.89 -18.64 10.98
C THR A 73 -2.98 -17.42 10.96
N GLY A 74 -3.53 -16.24 10.65
CA GLY A 74 -2.71 -15.03 10.67
C GLY A 74 -3.36 -13.82 10.01
N ALA A 75 -2.52 -12.86 9.58
CA ALA A 75 -2.99 -11.64 8.98
C ALA A 75 -2.14 -11.19 7.78
N ILE A 76 -2.83 -10.63 6.79
CA ILE A 76 -2.23 -9.98 5.61
C ILE A 76 -2.55 -8.49 5.69
N ILE A 77 -1.53 -7.65 5.68
CA ILE A 77 -1.65 -6.20 5.77
C ILE A 77 -1.20 -5.57 4.45
N ASN A 78 -2.10 -4.84 3.82
CA ASN A 78 -1.84 -4.16 2.56
C ASN A 78 -1.60 -2.67 2.77
N ILE A 79 -0.53 -2.12 2.18
CA ILE A 79 -0.28 -0.69 2.21
C ILE A 79 -0.95 -0.03 0.99
N SER A 80 -2.09 0.62 1.26
CA SER A 80 -2.78 1.49 0.31
C SER A 80 -2.19 2.91 0.36
N SER A 81 -2.99 3.96 0.23
CA SER A 81 -2.59 5.37 0.30
C SER A 81 -3.84 6.25 0.36
N VAL A 82 -3.71 7.47 0.89
CA VAL A 82 -4.72 8.53 0.68
C VAL A 82 -4.92 8.84 -0.81
N SER A 83 -3.89 8.67 -1.63
CA SER A 83 -3.96 8.85 -3.10
C SER A 83 -4.94 7.89 -3.79
N ARG A 84 -5.46 6.86 -3.10
CA ARG A 84 -6.53 5.99 -3.64
C ARG A 84 -7.82 6.74 -3.98
N ALA A 85 -8.04 7.92 -3.36
CA ALA A 85 -9.17 8.79 -3.67
C ALA A 85 -8.96 9.63 -4.94
N GLY A 86 -7.74 9.62 -5.47
CA GLY A 86 -7.29 10.41 -6.61
C GLY A 86 -6.29 11.49 -6.20
N ASN A 87 -5.16 11.57 -6.91
CA ASN A 87 -4.18 12.63 -6.74
C ASN A 87 -3.65 13.06 -8.11
N VAL A 88 -3.58 14.36 -8.34
CA VAL A 88 -3.13 14.92 -9.63
C VAL A 88 -1.71 14.44 -9.96
N GLY A 89 -1.52 13.92 -11.17
CA GLY A 89 -0.24 13.36 -11.61
C GLY A 89 0.03 11.93 -11.17
N GLN A 90 -0.90 11.28 -10.48
CA GLN A 90 -0.75 9.92 -9.97
C GLN A 90 -1.83 8.95 -10.49
N ALA A 91 -2.24 9.09 -11.74
CA ALA A 91 -3.30 8.24 -12.31
C ALA A 91 -3.01 6.73 -12.14
N ASN A 92 -1.77 6.29 -12.42
CA ASN A 92 -1.31 4.92 -12.26
C ASN A 92 -1.27 4.48 -10.78
N TYR A 93 -0.68 5.31 -9.92
CA TYR A 93 -0.54 5.02 -8.49
C TYR A 93 -1.89 5.01 -7.78
N SER A 94 -2.74 6.02 -8.02
CA SER A 94 -4.09 6.10 -7.46
C SER A 94 -4.94 4.90 -7.84
N ALA A 95 -4.91 4.50 -9.12
CA ALA A 95 -5.61 3.31 -9.61
C ALA A 95 -5.14 2.04 -8.87
N ALA A 96 -3.82 1.82 -8.76
CA ALA A 96 -3.26 0.67 -8.08
C ALA A 96 -3.66 0.65 -6.59
N LYS A 97 -3.56 1.80 -5.88
CA LYS A 97 -3.85 1.87 -4.44
C LYS A 97 -5.36 1.81 -4.13
N ALA A 98 -6.21 2.24 -5.06
CA ALA A 98 -7.66 2.03 -4.99
C ALA A 98 -8.02 0.54 -5.18
N ALA A 99 -7.40 -0.14 -6.15
CA ALA A 99 -7.60 -1.56 -6.37
C ALA A 99 -7.15 -2.38 -5.15
N VAL A 100 -5.98 -2.12 -4.58
CA VAL A 100 -5.49 -2.77 -3.36
C VAL A 100 -6.46 -2.60 -2.19
N ALA A 101 -7.08 -1.42 -2.05
CA ALA A 101 -8.09 -1.19 -1.01
C ALA A 101 -9.35 -2.05 -1.24
N ALA A 102 -9.81 -2.18 -2.49
CA ALA A 102 -10.93 -3.04 -2.85
C ALA A 102 -10.60 -4.53 -2.60
N ASP A 103 -9.44 -4.98 -3.07
CA ASP A 103 -8.97 -6.36 -2.91
C ASP A 103 -8.80 -6.75 -1.43
N THR A 104 -8.41 -5.81 -0.56
CA THR A 104 -8.36 -6.03 0.89
C THR A 104 -9.72 -6.48 1.44
N VAL A 105 -10.82 -5.90 0.95
CA VAL A 105 -12.18 -6.29 1.34
C VAL A 105 -12.56 -7.66 0.78
N VAL A 106 -12.22 -7.92 -0.48
CA VAL A 106 -12.49 -9.21 -1.15
C VAL A 106 -11.77 -10.34 -0.44
N TRP A 107 -10.44 -10.23 -0.29
CA TRP A 107 -9.63 -11.28 0.34
C TRP A 107 -9.97 -11.48 1.82
N ALA A 108 -10.34 -10.43 2.55
CA ALA A 108 -10.82 -10.59 3.93
C ALA A 108 -12.04 -11.52 4.02
N ARG A 109 -12.95 -11.42 3.06
CA ARG A 109 -14.16 -12.25 3.01
C ARG A 109 -13.90 -13.67 2.53
N GLU A 110 -13.00 -13.83 1.56
CA GLU A 110 -12.64 -15.12 1.00
C GLU A 110 -11.80 -15.97 1.97
N LEU A 111 -10.86 -15.32 2.70
CA LEU A 111 -9.86 -16.00 3.51
C LEU A 111 -10.28 -16.18 4.98
N ALA A 112 -11.33 -15.49 5.45
CA ALA A 112 -11.80 -15.58 6.84
C ALA A 112 -12.12 -17.03 7.27
N ARG A 113 -12.67 -17.83 6.36
CA ARG A 113 -12.98 -19.25 6.61
C ARG A 113 -11.75 -20.11 6.95
N TYR A 114 -10.55 -19.62 6.63
CA TYR A 114 -9.26 -20.27 6.93
C TYR A 114 -8.55 -19.62 8.13
N GLY A 115 -9.22 -18.73 8.85
CA GLY A 115 -8.61 -18.00 9.97
C GLY A 115 -7.58 -16.95 9.55
N ILE A 116 -7.61 -16.50 8.29
CA ILE A 116 -6.71 -15.47 7.76
C ILE A 116 -7.48 -14.15 7.66
N ARG A 117 -7.02 -13.14 8.38
CA ARG A 117 -7.53 -11.77 8.31
C ARG A 117 -6.79 -10.98 7.22
N VAL A 118 -7.48 -10.05 6.59
CA VAL A 118 -6.85 -9.12 5.64
C VAL A 118 -7.30 -7.71 5.97
N ALA A 119 -6.35 -6.83 6.20
CA ALA A 119 -6.58 -5.43 6.53
C ALA A 119 -5.61 -4.54 5.75
N GLY A 120 -5.81 -3.24 5.80
CA GLY A 120 -4.89 -2.31 5.14
C GLY A 120 -4.66 -1.05 5.96
N VAL A 121 -3.58 -0.37 5.61
CA VAL A 121 -3.28 0.99 6.05
C VAL A 121 -3.27 1.89 4.83
N ALA A 122 -3.83 3.08 4.94
CA ALA A 122 -3.72 4.14 3.95
C ALA A 122 -2.95 5.32 4.56
N PRO A 123 -1.62 5.35 4.38
CA PRO A 123 -0.82 6.46 4.83
C PRO A 123 -1.15 7.75 4.08
N GLY A 124 -1.03 8.88 4.77
CA GLY A 124 -0.91 10.20 4.18
C GLY A 124 0.52 10.49 3.69
N PHE A 125 0.96 11.72 3.88
CA PHE A 125 2.33 12.13 3.58
C PHE A 125 3.26 11.75 4.73
N ILE A 126 4.19 10.83 4.47
CA ILE A 126 5.10 10.24 5.46
C ILE A 126 6.55 10.69 5.18
N GLU A 127 7.31 10.98 6.22
CA GLU A 127 8.74 11.33 6.17
C GLU A 127 9.56 10.08 5.81
N THR A 128 9.63 9.79 4.50
CA THR A 128 10.53 8.77 3.96
C THR A 128 11.85 9.43 3.51
N GLU A 129 12.89 8.65 3.28
CA GLU A 129 14.17 9.15 2.74
C GLU A 129 13.99 10.01 1.49
N MET A 130 13.08 9.60 0.60
CA MET A 130 12.75 10.35 -0.61
C MET A 130 12.14 11.72 -0.29
N VAL A 131 11.24 11.79 0.68
CA VAL A 131 10.60 13.04 1.11
C VAL A 131 11.59 13.90 1.87
N ALA A 132 12.42 13.31 2.74
CA ALA A 132 13.45 14.02 3.49
C ALA A 132 14.50 14.72 2.59
N SER A 133 14.68 14.25 1.36
CA SER A 133 15.58 14.86 0.36
C SER A 133 14.98 16.07 -0.37
N MET A 134 13.72 16.41 -0.14
CA MET A 134 13.04 17.55 -0.76
C MET A 134 13.48 18.86 -0.13
N LYS A 135 13.31 19.96 -0.89
CA LYS A 135 13.60 21.30 -0.38
C LYS A 135 12.68 21.65 0.82
N PRO A 136 13.19 22.34 1.85
CA PRO A 136 12.42 22.72 3.03
C PRO A 136 11.09 23.41 2.72
N GLU A 137 11.06 24.28 1.71
CA GLU A 137 9.85 25.00 1.31
C GLU A 137 8.77 24.05 0.73
N ALA A 138 9.18 22.96 0.07
CA ALA A 138 8.27 21.95 -0.45
C ALA A 138 7.68 21.10 0.69
N LEU A 139 8.52 20.73 1.67
CA LEU A 139 8.07 20.01 2.87
C LEU A 139 7.08 20.85 3.70
N GLN A 140 7.37 22.14 3.86
CA GLN A 140 6.48 23.06 4.56
C GLN A 140 5.12 23.17 3.88
N ARG A 141 5.08 23.33 2.55
CA ARG A 141 3.82 23.35 1.79
C ARG A 141 3.03 22.04 1.93
N MET A 142 3.72 20.91 1.94
CA MET A 142 3.07 19.60 2.20
C MET A 142 2.47 19.55 3.61
N ALA A 143 3.20 20.05 4.62
CA ALA A 143 2.70 20.08 5.99
C ALA A 143 1.50 21.05 6.16
N GLU A 144 1.48 22.15 5.44
CA GLU A 144 0.41 23.15 5.51
C GLU A 144 -0.98 22.63 5.10
N VAL A 145 -1.05 21.67 4.18
CA VAL A 145 -2.32 21.07 3.74
C VAL A 145 -2.81 19.96 4.69
N ILE A 146 -1.95 19.48 5.59
CA ILE A 146 -2.31 18.48 6.58
C ILE A 146 -2.92 19.18 7.81
N PRO A 147 -4.10 18.80 8.31
CA PRO A 147 -4.68 19.39 9.52
C PRO A 147 -3.74 19.37 10.73
N LEU A 148 -2.98 18.28 10.96
CA LEU A 148 -2.00 18.19 12.03
C LEU A 148 -0.69 18.98 11.77
N LYS A 149 -0.57 19.69 10.62
CA LYS A 149 0.54 20.59 10.28
C LYS A 149 1.93 19.94 10.30
N ARG A 150 2.00 18.66 10.10
CA ARG A 150 3.23 17.89 9.97
C ARG A 150 3.04 16.66 9.09
N LEU A 151 4.12 16.12 8.58
CA LEU A 151 4.12 14.81 7.97
C LEU A 151 4.01 13.73 9.07
N GLY A 152 3.53 12.54 8.69
CA GLY A 152 3.60 11.36 9.54
C GLY A 152 5.00 10.76 9.53
N LYS A 153 5.32 9.99 10.56
CA LYS A 153 6.60 9.27 10.66
C LYS A 153 6.41 7.80 10.26
N PRO A 154 7.45 7.15 9.70
CA PRO A 154 7.40 5.71 9.41
C PRO A 154 7.00 4.86 10.62
N GLU A 155 7.44 5.24 11.82
CA GLU A 155 7.12 4.54 13.07
C GLU A 155 5.63 4.59 13.41
N GLU A 156 4.92 5.66 13.01
CA GLU A 156 3.46 5.76 13.21
C GLU A 156 2.73 4.76 12.32
N ILE A 157 3.24 4.53 11.10
CA ILE A 157 2.70 3.49 10.20
C ILE A 157 3.02 2.10 10.72
N ALA A 158 4.25 1.87 11.20
CA ALA A 158 4.65 0.60 11.80
C ALA A 158 3.79 0.26 13.03
N HIS A 159 3.48 1.23 13.89
CA HIS A 159 2.57 1.06 15.01
C HIS A 159 1.15 0.67 14.58
N ALA A 160 0.63 1.30 13.52
CA ALA A 160 -0.66 0.93 12.96
C ALA A 160 -0.66 -0.51 12.41
N ILE A 161 0.42 -0.93 11.74
CA ILE A 161 0.57 -2.30 11.25
C ILE A 161 0.61 -3.29 12.43
N ALA A 162 1.36 -2.99 13.49
CA ALA A 162 1.41 -3.82 14.70
C ALA A 162 0.01 -3.99 15.31
N PHE A 163 -0.74 -2.88 15.47
CA PHE A 163 -2.14 -2.93 15.91
C PHE A 163 -2.99 -3.85 15.04
N LEU A 164 -2.87 -3.78 13.71
CA LEU A 164 -3.64 -4.61 12.79
C LEU A 164 -3.26 -6.10 12.85
N LEU A 165 -2.00 -6.40 13.14
CA LEU A 165 -1.52 -7.76 13.34
C LEU A 165 -2.06 -8.35 14.65
N GLU A 166 -2.10 -7.58 15.72
CA GLU A 166 -2.51 -8.00 17.06
C GLU A 166 -4.03 -8.02 17.26
N ASN A 167 -4.77 -7.09 16.63
CA ASN A 167 -6.22 -6.98 16.82
C ASN A 167 -6.98 -8.01 15.98
N GLU A 168 -7.40 -9.10 16.60
CA GLU A 168 -8.06 -10.23 15.95
C GLU A 168 -9.46 -9.91 15.40
N TYR A 169 -10.08 -8.80 15.81
CA TYR A 169 -11.42 -8.41 15.35
C TYR A 169 -11.39 -7.42 14.17
N PHE A 170 -10.19 -7.01 13.72
CA PHE A 170 -10.04 -6.08 12.60
C PHE A 170 -9.74 -6.82 11.30
N THR A 171 -10.68 -6.80 10.34
CA THR A 171 -10.53 -7.38 9.01
C THR A 171 -11.42 -6.68 7.98
N GLY A 172 -11.05 -6.70 6.71
CA GLY A 172 -11.81 -6.12 5.60
C GLY A 172 -11.96 -4.60 5.66
N ARG A 173 -11.05 -3.90 6.32
CA ARG A 173 -11.07 -2.46 6.48
C ARG A 173 -9.70 -1.84 6.23
N ILE A 174 -9.71 -0.56 5.85
CA ILE A 174 -8.52 0.26 5.68
C ILE A 174 -8.47 1.27 6.81
N LEU A 175 -7.37 1.27 7.55
CA LEU A 175 -7.05 2.26 8.56
C LEU A 175 -6.39 3.47 7.87
N GLU A 176 -7.05 4.60 7.86
CA GLU A 176 -6.49 5.86 7.34
C GLU A 176 -5.58 6.47 8.41
N LEU A 177 -4.34 6.75 8.04
CA LEU A 177 -3.34 7.37 8.93
C LEU A 177 -2.65 8.50 8.19
N ASP A 178 -3.30 9.65 8.15
CA ASP A 178 -3.03 10.72 7.19
C ASP A 178 -2.97 12.13 7.81
N GLY A 179 -3.05 12.24 9.13
CA GLY A 179 -3.08 13.53 9.82
C GLY A 179 -4.31 14.38 9.49
N GLY A 180 -5.36 13.76 8.90
CA GLY A 180 -6.60 14.40 8.51
C GLY A 180 -6.59 15.00 7.09
N VAL A 181 -5.56 14.72 6.26
CA VAL A 181 -5.50 15.24 4.89
C VAL A 181 -6.63 14.66 4.02
N ARG A 182 -7.16 15.48 3.13
CA ARG A 182 -8.09 15.08 2.06
C ARG A 182 -7.51 15.55 0.71
N LEU A 183 -7.45 14.66 -0.26
CA LEU A 183 -6.98 14.94 -1.62
C LEU A 183 -8.15 15.23 -2.55
#